data_71515d337d876b6def57bded0de909d6
#
_entry.id   71515d337d876b6def57bded0de909d6
#
_cell.length_a   1.000
_cell.length_b   1.000
_cell.length_c   1.000
_cell.angle_alpha   90.00
_cell.angle_beta   90.00
_cell.angle_gamma   90.00
#
_symmetry.space_group_name_H-M   'P 1'
#
loop_
_entity.id
_entity.type
_entity.pdbx_description
1 polymer ?
#
loop_
_entity_poly.entity_id
_entity_poly.type
_entity_poly.pdbx_seq_one_letter_code
_entity_poly.pdbx_strand_id
1 'polypeptide(L)'
;QLMTSTDIPLEDIYQVVYKMTLEEFERIYDSKESNGNKFIQWITQKDTSILDFMLLAKTNEYIRLKRNSRWYYPSMKIGARMTIEEVAEKALSVNEPKLRDRYLLQAIRALFSLGRYQECINLWDSEVVQLPKDNLMRQLIHPYIAGAEFRVKRSEKAITYFAELGD
;
A
#
# COMPACT_ATOMS: atom_id res chain seq x y z
N GLN A 1 -7.18 -15.23 -9.50
CA GLN A 1 -8.40 -15.46 -10.34
C GLN A 1 -9.15 -14.18 -10.74
N LEU A 2 -8.56 -13.00 -10.63
CA LEU A 2 -9.21 -11.75 -11.06
C LEU A 2 -9.03 -11.42 -12.55
N MET A 3 -8.33 -12.27 -13.29
CA MET A 3 -8.00 -12.03 -14.69
C MET A 3 -8.21 -13.29 -15.55
N THR A 4 -9.47 -13.64 -15.74
CA THR A 4 -9.89 -14.61 -16.77
C THR A 4 -10.62 -13.95 -17.95
N SER A 5 -10.37 -12.67 -18.20
CA SER A 5 -10.71 -12.08 -19.48
C SER A 5 -9.51 -12.29 -20.42
N THR A 6 -9.62 -13.26 -21.28
CA THR A 6 -8.61 -13.75 -22.21
C THR A 6 -8.15 -12.72 -23.27
N ASP A 7 -8.65 -11.48 -23.21
CA ASP A 7 -8.46 -10.47 -24.25
C ASP A 7 -7.54 -9.31 -23.87
N ILE A 8 -7.02 -9.26 -22.63
CA ILE A 8 -6.12 -8.20 -22.21
C ILE A 8 -4.67 -8.66 -22.39
N PRO A 9 -3.88 -8.01 -23.26
CA PRO A 9 -2.47 -8.35 -23.43
C PRO A 9 -1.70 -8.17 -22.13
N LEU A 10 -0.80 -9.12 -21.81
CA LEU A 10 0.06 -9.03 -20.63
C LEU A 10 0.94 -7.78 -20.67
N GLU A 11 1.36 -7.35 -21.85
CA GLU A 11 2.13 -6.13 -22.04
C GLU A 11 1.36 -4.88 -21.60
N ASP A 12 0.06 -4.80 -21.89
CA ASP A 12 -0.79 -3.68 -21.45
C ASP A 12 -0.86 -3.58 -19.94
N ILE A 13 -0.96 -4.73 -19.25
CA ILE A 13 -0.93 -4.82 -17.80
C ILE A 13 0.44 -4.38 -17.26
N TYR A 14 1.51 -4.91 -17.85
CA TYR A 14 2.89 -4.61 -17.44
C TYR A 14 3.20 -3.12 -17.56
N GLN A 15 2.79 -2.48 -18.66
CA GLN A 15 2.96 -1.04 -18.86
C GLN A 15 2.29 -0.24 -17.74
N VAL A 16 1.05 -0.56 -17.40
CA VAL A 16 0.30 0.18 -16.37
C VAL A 16 0.84 -0.10 -14.97
N VAL A 17 1.12 -1.34 -14.64
CA VAL A 17 1.53 -1.74 -13.29
C VAL A 17 2.96 -1.29 -12.98
N TYR A 18 3.90 -1.54 -13.89
CA TYR A 18 5.34 -1.39 -13.63
C TYR A 18 6.00 -0.19 -14.28
N LYS A 19 5.53 0.25 -15.45
CA LYS A 19 6.19 1.33 -16.20
C LYS A 19 5.58 2.71 -15.97
N MET A 20 4.26 2.76 -15.81
CA MET A 20 3.55 4.02 -15.69
C MET A 20 3.84 4.71 -14.35
N THR A 21 4.24 5.96 -14.41
CA THR A 21 4.46 6.80 -13.22
C THR A 21 3.14 7.14 -12.53
N LEU A 22 3.21 7.62 -11.29
CA LEU A 22 2.03 8.10 -10.57
C LEU A 22 1.33 9.24 -11.33
N GLU A 23 2.09 10.21 -11.84
CA GLU A 23 1.56 11.38 -12.56
C GLU A 23 0.82 10.96 -13.83
N GLU A 24 1.37 10.02 -14.61
CA GLU A 24 0.72 9.48 -15.80
C GLU A 24 -0.57 8.74 -15.44
N PHE A 25 -0.55 7.96 -14.35
CA PHE A 25 -1.73 7.25 -13.89
C PHE A 25 -2.82 8.19 -13.37
N GLU A 26 -2.46 9.25 -12.66
CA GLU A 26 -3.39 10.29 -12.20
C GLU A 26 -4.11 10.98 -13.37
N ARG A 27 -3.40 11.27 -14.47
CA ARG A 27 -4.04 11.79 -15.68
C ARG A 27 -5.08 10.85 -16.26
N ILE A 28 -4.77 9.56 -16.30
CA ILE A 28 -5.73 8.52 -16.74
C ILE A 28 -6.91 8.43 -15.78
N TYR A 29 -6.63 8.46 -14.48
CA TYR A 29 -7.66 8.42 -13.45
C TYR A 29 -8.67 9.57 -13.59
N ASP A 30 -8.20 10.76 -13.92
CA ASP A 30 -9.03 11.94 -14.11
C ASP A 30 -9.77 11.93 -15.46
N SER A 31 -9.07 11.67 -16.56
CA SER A 31 -9.64 11.72 -17.91
C SER A 31 -10.47 10.49 -18.29
N LYS A 32 -10.18 9.32 -17.67
CA LYS A 32 -10.69 7.99 -18.05
C LYS A 32 -10.30 7.56 -19.47
N GLU A 33 -9.32 8.23 -20.09
CA GLU A 33 -8.84 7.90 -21.43
C GLU A 33 -7.86 6.73 -21.41
N SER A 34 -8.10 5.74 -22.25
CA SER A 34 -7.29 4.51 -22.28
C SER A 34 -6.03 4.60 -23.12
N ASN A 35 -5.95 5.58 -24.03
CA ASN A 35 -4.85 5.74 -24.99
C ASN A 35 -4.50 4.45 -25.74
N GLY A 36 -5.51 3.62 -26.04
CA GLY A 36 -5.35 2.34 -26.71
C GLY A 36 -4.93 1.16 -25.84
N ASN A 37 -4.62 1.37 -24.54
CA ASN A 37 -4.30 0.29 -23.60
C ASN A 37 -5.58 -0.43 -23.17
N LYS A 38 -5.68 -1.72 -23.45
CA LYS A 38 -6.88 -2.53 -23.17
C LYS A 38 -7.09 -2.76 -21.67
N PHE A 39 -6.02 -2.82 -20.89
CA PHE A 39 -6.15 -2.95 -19.44
C PHE A 39 -6.73 -1.66 -18.81
N ILE A 40 -6.27 -0.48 -19.22
CA ILE A 40 -6.85 0.80 -18.80
C ILE A 40 -8.32 0.87 -19.20
N GLN A 41 -8.64 0.54 -20.44
CA GLN A 41 -10.02 0.50 -20.91
C GLN A 41 -10.89 -0.39 -20.03
N TRP A 42 -10.40 -1.55 -19.66
CA TRP A 42 -11.13 -2.47 -18.80
C TRP A 42 -11.33 -1.93 -17.38
N ILE A 43 -10.28 -1.42 -16.70
CA ILE A 43 -10.40 -0.90 -15.34
C ILE A 43 -11.21 0.40 -15.25
N THR A 44 -11.28 1.19 -16.31
CA THR A 44 -12.08 2.43 -16.34
C THR A 44 -13.56 2.18 -16.66
N GLN A 45 -13.89 1.12 -17.40
CA GLN A 45 -15.25 0.85 -17.88
C GLN A 45 -15.93 -0.33 -17.18
N LYS A 46 -15.17 -1.35 -16.75
CA LYS A 46 -15.73 -2.61 -16.23
C LYS A 46 -15.49 -2.80 -14.74
N ASP A 47 -14.36 -2.38 -14.21
CA ASP A 47 -14.02 -2.59 -12.80
C ASP A 47 -13.23 -1.41 -12.23
N THR A 48 -13.95 -0.35 -11.90
CA THR A 48 -13.39 0.87 -11.30
C THR A 48 -12.80 0.65 -9.91
N SER A 49 -13.14 -0.43 -9.22
CA SER A 49 -12.54 -0.77 -7.92
C SER A 49 -11.03 -1.06 -8.05
N ILE A 50 -10.62 -1.65 -9.17
CA ILE A 50 -9.20 -1.87 -9.49
C ILE A 50 -8.51 -0.54 -9.82
N LEU A 51 -9.18 0.36 -10.52
CA LEU A 51 -8.64 1.70 -10.82
C LEU A 51 -8.34 2.47 -9.53
N ASP A 52 -9.30 2.48 -8.59
CA ASP A 52 -9.16 3.13 -7.28
C ASP A 52 -8.04 2.49 -6.44
N PHE A 53 -7.98 1.17 -6.43
CA PHE A 53 -6.91 0.44 -5.75
C PHE A 53 -5.53 0.78 -6.33
N MET A 54 -5.40 0.82 -7.64
CA MET A 54 -4.13 1.12 -8.30
C MET A 54 -3.65 2.54 -8.03
N LEU A 55 -4.57 3.51 -8.01
CA LEU A 55 -4.22 4.89 -7.63
C LEU A 55 -3.65 4.93 -6.21
N LEU A 56 -4.31 4.28 -5.26
CA LEU A 56 -3.85 4.21 -3.88
C LEU A 56 -2.49 3.49 -3.77
N ALA A 57 -2.32 2.36 -4.44
CA ALA A 57 -1.08 1.58 -4.39
C ALA A 57 0.11 2.34 -5.00
N LYS A 58 -0.07 2.99 -6.15
CA LYS A 58 0.96 3.84 -6.78
C LYS A 58 1.29 5.07 -5.93
N THR A 59 0.29 5.70 -5.33
CA THR A 59 0.50 6.82 -4.40
C THR A 59 1.32 6.39 -3.19
N ASN A 60 0.97 5.26 -2.56
CA ASN A 60 1.71 4.70 -1.43
C ASN A 60 3.17 4.41 -1.78
N GLU A 61 3.41 3.75 -2.91
CA GLU A 61 4.76 3.46 -3.39
C GLU A 61 5.56 4.74 -3.64
N TYR A 62 4.98 5.70 -4.34
CA TYR A 62 5.62 6.98 -4.63
C TYR A 62 6.05 7.73 -3.36
N ILE A 63 5.14 7.86 -2.38
CA ILE A 63 5.44 8.53 -1.11
C ILE A 63 6.56 7.80 -0.36
N ARG A 64 6.49 6.48 -0.29
CA ARG A 64 7.49 5.67 0.43
C ARG A 64 8.87 5.75 -0.21
N LEU A 65 8.95 5.72 -1.55
CA LEU A 65 10.23 5.90 -2.27
C LEU A 65 10.82 7.28 -2.02
N LYS A 66 9.99 8.32 -2.01
CA LYS A 66 10.45 9.70 -1.71
C LYS A 66 10.94 9.84 -0.26
N ARG A 67 10.21 9.29 0.71
CA ARG A 67 10.61 9.31 2.14
C ARG A 67 11.90 8.55 2.41
N ASN A 68 12.17 7.48 1.69
CA ASN A 68 13.39 6.67 1.84
C ASN A 68 14.58 7.24 1.06
N SER A 69 14.39 8.31 0.31
CA SER A 69 15.47 9.00 -0.39
C SER A 69 16.41 9.69 0.62
N ARG A 70 17.72 9.63 0.39
CA ARG A 70 18.74 10.33 1.21
C ARG A 70 18.56 11.84 1.26
N TRP A 71 17.81 12.39 0.32
CA TRP A 71 17.53 13.83 0.16
C TRP A 71 16.15 14.23 0.62
N TYR A 72 15.44 13.33 1.34
CA TYR A 72 14.14 13.65 1.87
C TYR A 72 14.28 14.55 3.12
N TYR A 73 13.74 15.75 3.01
CA TYR A 73 13.52 16.65 4.14
C TYR A 73 12.03 16.64 4.51
N PRO A 74 11.66 16.55 5.80
CA PRO A 74 10.25 16.51 6.23
C PRO A 74 9.39 17.66 5.71
N SER A 75 10.00 18.82 5.41
CA SER A 75 9.33 20.00 4.83
C SER A 75 9.13 19.92 3.30
N MET A 76 9.68 18.91 2.63
CA MET A 76 9.50 18.74 1.20
C MET A 76 8.05 18.35 0.87
N LYS A 77 7.38 19.16 0.04
CA LYS A 77 6.10 18.76 -0.54
C LYS A 77 6.33 17.55 -1.45
N ILE A 78 5.83 16.41 -1.02
CA ILE A 78 5.73 15.21 -1.85
C ILE A 78 4.56 15.49 -2.80
N GLY A 79 4.80 15.56 -4.11
CA GLY A 79 3.82 15.90 -5.12
C GLY A 79 2.72 14.85 -5.33
N ALA A 80 2.21 14.24 -4.26
CA ALA A 80 1.11 13.29 -4.28
C ALA A 80 -0.18 13.95 -3.79
N ARG A 81 -1.32 13.48 -4.29
CA ARG A 81 -2.66 13.99 -3.90
C ARG A 81 -3.06 13.62 -2.47
N MET A 82 -2.45 12.58 -1.90
CA MET A 82 -2.73 12.08 -0.56
C MET A 82 -1.45 12.07 0.27
N THR A 83 -1.59 12.29 1.57
CA THR A 83 -0.53 12.02 2.54
C THR A 83 -0.45 10.51 2.81
N ILE A 84 0.64 10.06 3.46
CA ILE A 84 0.78 8.65 3.83
C ILE A 84 -0.26 8.24 4.89
N GLU A 85 -0.67 9.16 5.76
CA GLU A 85 -1.74 8.99 6.74
C GLU A 85 -3.07 8.74 6.02
N GLU A 86 -3.42 9.58 5.05
CA GLU A 86 -4.64 9.43 4.23
C GLU A 86 -4.64 8.13 3.44
N VAL A 87 -3.49 7.69 2.95
CA VAL A 87 -3.34 6.36 2.30
C VAL A 87 -3.67 5.24 3.27
N ALA A 88 -3.15 5.29 4.50
CA ALA A 88 -3.44 4.28 5.52
C ALA A 88 -4.94 4.25 5.87
N GLU A 89 -5.53 5.42 6.15
CA GLU A 89 -6.95 5.55 6.49
C GLU A 89 -7.86 5.05 5.36
N LYS A 90 -7.57 5.46 4.14
CA LYS A 90 -8.34 5.03 2.96
C LYS A 90 -8.23 3.52 2.74
N ALA A 91 -7.03 2.95 2.85
CA ALA A 91 -6.83 1.51 2.71
C ALA A 91 -7.60 0.70 3.77
N LEU A 92 -7.71 1.21 4.99
CA LEU A 92 -8.48 0.58 6.07
C LEU A 92 -10.00 0.71 5.89
N SER A 93 -10.46 1.83 5.35
CA SER A 93 -11.90 2.16 5.23
C SER A 93 -12.60 1.52 4.03
N VAL A 94 -11.85 1.13 2.99
CA VAL A 94 -12.45 0.58 1.77
C VAL A 94 -13.06 -0.80 2.04
N ASN A 95 -14.35 -0.91 1.77
CA ASN A 95 -15.10 -2.18 1.85
C ASN A 95 -15.25 -2.80 0.45
N GLU A 96 -14.17 -3.39 -0.06
CA GLU A 96 -14.15 -4.12 -1.33
C GLU A 96 -13.60 -5.54 -1.08
N PRO A 97 -14.49 -6.54 -0.89
CA PRO A 97 -14.08 -7.89 -0.49
C PRO A 97 -13.08 -8.54 -1.45
N LYS A 98 -13.19 -8.28 -2.75
CA LYS A 98 -12.30 -8.84 -3.78
C LYS A 98 -10.85 -8.34 -3.67
N LEU A 99 -10.66 -7.16 -3.08
CA LEU A 99 -9.36 -6.49 -2.98
C LEU A 99 -8.93 -6.30 -1.52
N ARG A 100 -9.70 -6.82 -0.54
CA ARG A 100 -9.42 -6.59 0.89
C ARG A 100 -8.00 -6.98 1.29
N ASP A 101 -7.53 -8.14 0.86
CA ASP A 101 -6.17 -8.60 1.13
C ASP A 101 -5.09 -7.65 0.58
N ARG A 102 -5.33 -7.06 -0.58
CA ARG A 102 -4.45 -6.08 -1.21
C ARG A 102 -4.48 -4.74 -0.49
N TYR A 103 -5.64 -4.28 -0.06
CA TYR A 103 -5.78 -3.07 0.76
C TYR A 103 -5.11 -3.24 2.12
N LEU A 104 -5.19 -4.42 2.75
CA LEU A 104 -4.46 -4.72 3.98
C LEU A 104 -2.95 -4.58 3.81
N LEU A 105 -2.39 -5.07 2.71
CA LEU A 105 -0.97 -4.87 2.40
C LEU A 105 -0.62 -3.38 2.28
N GLN A 106 -1.45 -2.58 1.61
CA GLN A 106 -1.20 -1.14 1.47
C GLN A 106 -1.32 -0.41 2.81
N ALA A 107 -2.30 -0.74 3.63
CA ALA A 107 -2.46 -0.19 4.97
C ALA A 107 -1.22 -0.48 5.84
N ILE A 108 -0.78 -1.73 5.89
CA ILE A 108 0.41 -2.12 6.67
C ILE A 108 1.67 -1.42 6.18
N ARG A 109 1.86 -1.30 4.87
CA ARG A 109 2.99 -0.56 4.30
C ARG A 109 2.99 0.90 4.71
N ALA A 110 1.84 1.56 4.68
CA ALA A 110 1.69 2.95 5.10
C ALA A 110 1.91 3.13 6.60
N LEU A 111 1.27 2.32 7.43
CA LEU A 111 1.42 2.32 8.89
C LEU A 111 2.86 2.06 9.32
N PHE A 112 3.54 1.10 8.68
CA PHE A 112 4.95 0.80 8.95
C PHE A 112 5.86 1.99 8.62
N SER A 113 5.61 2.67 7.48
CA SER A 113 6.33 3.90 7.11
C SER A 113 6.13 5.04 8.10
N LEU A 114 4.97 5.09 8.76
CA LEU A 114 4.65 6.07 9.81
C LEU A 114 5.24 5.72 11.17
N GLY A 115 5.84 4.54 11.32
CA GLY A 115 6.32 4.04 12.62
C GLY A 115 5.19 3.56 13.54
N ARG A 116 3.97 3.39 13.04
CA ARG A 116 2.79 2.92 13.78
C ARG A 116 2.80 1.39 13.88
N TYR A 117 3.86 0.85 14.48
CA TYR A 117 4.15 -0.59 14.48
C TYR A 117 3.12 -1.40 15.25
N GLN A 118 2.62 -0.89 16.38
CA GLN A 118 1.60 -1.59 17.15
C GLN A 118 0.29 -1.76 16.35
N GLU A 119 -0.06 -0.77 15.54
CA GLU A 119 -1.23 -0.87 14.68
C GLU A 119 -1.05 -1.90 13.55
N CYS A 120 0.17 -2.06 13.03
CA CYS A 120 0.47 -3.14 12.10
C CYS A 120 0.23 -4.51 12.75
N ILE A 121 0.69 -4.72 13.99
CA ILE A 121 0.51 -5.96 14.74
C ILE A 121 -0.98 -6.20 15.01
N ASN A 122 -1.71 -5.17 15.48
CA ASN A 122 -3.14 -5.29 15.74
C ASN A 122 -3.94 -5.66 14.48
N LEU A 123 -3.56 -5.10 13.32
CA LEU A 123 -4.21 -5.40 12.05
C LEU A 123 -3.90 -6.83 11.56
N TRP A 124 -2.68 -7.31 11.82
CA TRP A 124 -2.32 -8.70 11.58
C TRP A 124 -3.21 -9.64 12.39
N ASP A 125 -3.31 -9.43 13.70
CA ASP A 125 -4.04 -10.30 14.61
C ASP A 125 -5.56 -10.30 14.34
N SER A 126 -6.11 -9.15 13.93
CA SER A 126 -7.55 -9.00 13.71
C SER A 126 -8.02 -9.47 12.33
N GLU A 127 -7.24 -9.22 11.27
CA GLU A 127 -7.70 -9.45 9.91
C GLU A 127 -6.76 -10.36 9.09
N VAL A 128 -5.44 -10.07 9.07
CA VAL A 128 -4.53 -10.74 8.14
C VAL A 128 -4.37 -12.22 8.48
N VAL A 129 -4.37 -12.58 9.76
CA VAL A 129 -4.28 -13.97 10.21
C VAL A 129 -5.45 -14.82 9.72
N GLN A 130 -6.61 -14.20 9.42
CA GLN A 130 -7.79 -14.87 8.88
C GLN A 130 -7.64 -15.26 7.40
N LEU A 131 -6.72 -14.62 6.67
CA LEU A 131 -6.44 -14.99 5.28
C LEU A 131 -5.81 -16.40 5.20
N PRO A 132 -6.05 -17.15 4.13
CA PRO A 132 -5.40 -18.44 3.90
C PRO A 132 -3.87 -18.34 4.01
N LYS A 133 -3.21 -19.40 4.49
CA LYS A 133 -1.75 -19.40 4.67
C LYS A 133 -0.98 -19.25 3.36
N ASP A 134 -1.55 -19.73 2.27
CA ASP A 134 -1.03 -19.62 0.89
C ASP A 134 -1.42 -18.32 0.18
N ASN A 135 -2.18 -17.43 0.83
CA ASN A 135 -2.48 -16.12 0.27
C ASN A 135 -1.22 -15.29 0.11
N LEU A 136 -0.96 -14.83 -1.12
CA LEU A 136 0.24 -14.06 -1.46
C LEU A 136 0.37 -12.76 -0.64
N MET A 137 -0.75 -12.04 -0.42
CA MET A 137 -0.71 -10.79 0.34
C MET A 137 -0.34 -11.04 1.80
N ARG A 138 -0.88 -12.11 2.42
CA ARG A 138 -0.47 -12.53 3.76
C ARG A 138 1.02 -12.81 3.83
N GLN A 139 1.59 -13.51 2.85
CA GLN A 139 3.03 -13.78 2.80
C GLN A 139 3.86 -12.49 2.63
N LEU A 140 3.40 -11.54 1.81
CA LEU A 140 4.07 -10.25 1.63
C LEU A 140 3.96 -9.33 2.85
N ILE A 141 2.92 -9.47 3.66
CA ILE A 141 2.72 -8.72 4.91
C ILE A 141 3.63 -9.24 6.02
N HIS A 142 3.86 -10.54 6.10
CA HIS A 142 4.57 -11.19 7.22
C HIS A 142 5.92 -10.54 7.59
N PRO A 143 6.80 -10.18 6.64
CA PRO A 143 8.06 -9.50 6.97
C PRO A 143 7.87 -8.12 7.65
N TYR A 144 6.80 -7.39 7.30
CA TYR A 144 6.49 -6.13 7.96
C TYR A 144 6.10 -6.34 9.42
N ILE A 145 5.35 -7.41 9.71
CA ILE A 145 4.94 -7.73 11.08
C ILE A 145 6.15 -8.14 11.91
N ALA A 146 7.02 -8.99 11.39
CA ALA A 146 8.27 -9.35 12.07
C ALA A 146 9.12 -8.09 12.39
N GLY A 147 9.22 -7.16 11.45
CA GLY A 147 9.89 -5.88 11.65
C GLY A 147 9.18 -4.97 12.67
N ALA A 148 7.84 -4.95 12.68
CA ALA A 148 7.06 -4.18 13.64
C ALA A 148 7.23 -4.71 15.06
N GLU A 149 7.12 -6.02 15.27
CA GLU A 149 7.36 -6.67 16.57
C GLU A 149 8.77 -6.38 17.11
N PHE A 150 9.77 -6.47 16.25
CA PHE A 150 11.14 -6.13 16.65
C PHE A 150 11.26 -4.68 17.12
N ARG A 151 10.59 -3.75 16.44
CA ARG A 151 10.61 -2.31 16.78
C ARG A 151 9.88 -2.03 18.09
N VAL A 152 8.72 -2.62 18.32
CA VAL A 152 7.95 -2.50 19.57
C VAL A 152 8.75 -3.03 20.75
N LYS A 153 9.26 -4.25 20.67
CA LYS A 153 10.07 -4.88 21.76
C LYS A 153 11.34 -4.10 22.07
N ARG A 154 11.98 -3.52 21.04
CA ARG A 154 13.16 -2.68 21.27
C ARG A 154 12.83 -1.37 21.97
N SER A 155 11.68 -0.79 21.67
CA SER A 155 11.20 0.43 22.35
C SER A 155 10.85 0.16 23.80
N GLU A 156 10.17 -0.95 24.12
CA GLU A 156 9.87 -1.36 25.49
C GLU A 156 11.14 -1.57 26.33
N LYS A 157 12.15 -2.25 25.78
CA LYS A 157 13.45 -2.42 26.45
C LYS A 157 14.16 -1.08 26.68
N ALA A 158 14.10 -0.16 25.73
CA ALA A 158 14.68 1.17 25.89
C ALA A 158 14.01 1.95 27.00
N ILE A 159 12.68 1.91 27.09
CA ILE A 159 11.90 2.56 28.17
C ILE A 159 12.29 1.99 29.53
N THR A 160 12.40 0.67 29.67
CA THR A 160 12.84 0.01 30.90
C THR A 160 14.25 0.46 31.30
N TYR A 161 15.17 0.53 30.34
CA TYR A 161 16.55 0.98 30.58
C TYR A 161 16.61 2.43 31.08
N PHE A 162 15.79 3.33 30.51
CA PHE A 162 15.75 4.72 30.94
C PHE A 162 15.08 4.88 32.31
N ALA A 163 14.09 4.05 32.64
CA ALA A 163 13.48 4.04 33.96
C ALA A 163 14.47 3.58 35.03
N GLU A 164 15.29 2.59 34.77
CA GLU A 164 16.34 2.10 35.69
C GLU A 164 17.50 3.06 35.88
N LEU A 165 17.75 3.96 34.91
CA LEU A 165 18.81 5.00 35.03
C LEU A 165 18.37 6.28 35.75
N GLY A 166 17.07 6.43 36.03
CA GLY A 166 16.47 7.60 36.69
C GLY A 166 16.29 7.47 38.20
N ASP A 167 16.61 6.31 38.77
CA ASP A 167 16.63 6.02 40.22
C ASP A 167 18.08 6.12 40.75
#